data_51943da2457b351bd1a2055fc830e484
#
_entry.id   51943da2457b351bd1a2055fc830e484
#
_cell.length_a   1.000
_cell.length_b   1.000
_cell.length_c   1.000
_cell.angle_alpha   90.00
_cell.angle_beta   90.00
_cell.angle_gamma   90.00
#
_symmetry.space_group_name_H-M   'P 1'
#
loop_
_entity.id
_entity.type
_entity.pdbx_description
1 polymer ?
#
loop_
_entity_poly.entity_id
_entity_poly.type
_entity_poly.pdbx_seq_one_letter_code
_entity_poly.pdbx_strand_id
1 'polypeptide(L)'
;MENNKNHILIVDDDDRIRSLLKDYLSENNYIVSTAENADQAKKRLEYIKFDIIILDVMMPGQNGYELTKKIKKQIKVPIILLTAKGEVENRIKGLELGADDYIGKPFEP
;
A
#
# COMPACT_ATOMS: atom_id res chain seq x y z
N MET A 1 7.65 28.02 7.19
CA MET A 1 6.96 26.95 7.50
C MET A 1 7.12 25.89 6.60
N GLU A 2 6.89 24.81 6.88
CA GLU A 2 7.05 23.85 6.04
C GLU A 2 5.92 23.04 5.90
N ASN A 3 5.82 22.35 4.82
CA ASN A 3 4.73 21.51 4.55
C ASN A 3 5.08 20.15 5.00
N ASN A 4 4.62 19.77 6.14
CA ASN A 4 4.87 18.43 6.62
C ASN A 4 3.83 17.47 6.08
N LYS A 5 3.79 17.38 4.76
CA LYS A 5 2.85 16.47 4.15
C LYS A 5 3.35 15.04 4.28
N ASN A 6 2.43 14.13 4.60
CA ASN A 6 2.76 12.73 4.66
C ASN A 6 2.87 12.15 3.26
N HIS A 7 3.82 11.25 3.07
CA HIS A 7 4.07 10.63 1.78
C HIS A 7 3.54 9.20 1.79
N ILE A 8 2.64 8.90 0.87
CA ILE A 8 1.99 7.60 0.79
C ILE A 8 2.44 6.86 -0.47
N LEU A 9 2.78 5.59 -0.33
CA LEU A 9 3.06 4.73 -1.47
C LEU A 9 1.86 3.84 -1.73
N ILE A 10 1.37 3.83 -2.97
CA ILE A 10 0.27 2.97 -3.36
C ILE A 10 0.82 1.91 -4.30
N VAL A 11 0.65 0.64 -3.96
CA VAL A 11 1.14 -0.49 -4.74
C VAL A 11 -0.04 -1.33 -5.18
N ASP A 12 -0.39 -1.28 -6.45
CA ASP A 12 -1.52 -2.01 -7.00
C ASP A 12 -1.30 -2.14 -8.51
N ASP A 13 -1.59 -3.30 -9.07
CA ASP A 13 -1.42 -3.50 -10.50
C ASP A 13 -2.58 -2.94 -11.32
N ASP A 14 -3.66 -2.51 -10.68
CA ASP A 14 -4.82 -1.94 -11.36
C ASP A 14 -4.65 -0.43 -11.53
N ASP A 15 -4.53 0.01 -12.78
CA ASP A 15 -4.33 1.42 -13.09
C ASP A 15 -5.43 2.31 -12.55
N ARG A 16 -6.67 1.82 -12.58
CA ARG A 16 -7.81 2.62 -12.15
C ARG A 16 -7.79 2.87 -10.65
N ILE A 17 -7.40 1.86 -9.90
CA ILE A 17 -7.31 2.00 -8.44
C ILE A 17 -6.17 2.93 -8.06
N ARG A 18 -5.02 2.78 -8.73
CA ARG A 18 -3.91 3.69 -8.46
C ARG A 18 -4.29 5.14 -8.74
N SER A 19 -4.94 5.39 -9.88
CA SER A 19 -5.35 6.75 -10.23
C SER A 19 -6.38 7.30 -9.26
N LEU A 20 -7.38 6.50 -8.90
CA LEU A 20 -8.41 6.92 -7.98
C LEU A 20 -7.84 7.33 -6.63
N LEU A 21 -7.00 6.47 -6.08
CA LEU A 21 -6.41 6.75 -4.77
C LEU A 21 -5.43 7.91 -4.82
N LYS A 22 -4.65 7.98 -5.89
CA LYS A 22 -3.70 9.07 -6.02
C LYS A 22 -4.42 10.41 -6.09
N ASP A 23 -5.47 10.51 -6.89
CA ASP A 23 -6.22 11.75 -7.02
C ASP A 23 -6.87 12.14 -5.70
N TYR A 24 -7.54 11.19 -5.06
CA TYR A 24 -8.22 11.48 -3.82
C TYR A 24 -7.25 11.91 -2.72
N LEU A 25 -6.17 11.18 -2.54
CA LEU A 25 -5.23 11.48 -1.47
C LEU A 25 -4.45 12.76 -1.77
N SER A 26 -4.13 13.02 -3.03
CA SER A 26 -3.45 14.26 -3.38
C SER A 26 -4.33 15.47 -3.09
N GLU A 27 -5.64 15.34 -3.30
CA GLU A 27 -6.57 16.41 -2.99
C GLU A 27 -6.70 16.63 -1.49
N ASN A 28 -6.33 15.64 -0.69
CA ASN A 28 -6.37 15.75 0.76
C ASN A 28 -5.00 16.03 1.37
N ASN A 29 -4.14 16.63 0.57
CA ASN A 29 -2.84 17.12 1.04
C ASN A 29 -1.79 16.06 1.35
N TYR A 30 -1.89 14.89 0.73
CA TYR A 30 -0.83 13.90 0.84
C TYR A 30 0.04 13.94 -0.41
N ILE A 31 1.30 13.58 -0.26
CA ILE A 31 2.18 13.36 -1.39
C ILE A 31 2.08 11.88 -1.73
N VAL A 32 1.81 11.55 -2.98
CA VAL A 32 1.54 10.17 -3.37
C VAL A 32 2.51 9.69 -4.44
N SER A 33 3.11 8.53 -4.21
CA SER A 33 3.87 7.81 -5.23
C SER A 33 3.17 6.50 -5.48
N THR A 34 3.32 5.97 -6.67
CA THR A 34 2.65 4.73 -7.04
C THR A 34 3.63 3.71 -7.56
N ALA A 35 3.26 2.43 -7.46
CA ALA A 35 4.03 1.32 -8.01
C ALA A 35 3.05 0.29 -8.54
N GLU A 36 3.38 -0.34 -9.66
CA GLU A 36 2.50 -1.33 -10.29
C GLU A 36 2.76 -2.73 -9.80
N ASN A 37 3.89 -2.97 -9.20
CA ASN A 37 4.28 -4.31 -8.77
C ASN A 37 5.30 -4.22 -7.64
N ALA A 38 5.69 -5.39 -7.14
CA ALA A 38 6.62 -5.47 -6.02
C ALA A 38 7.99 -4.89 -6.34
N ASP A 39 8.48 -5.11 -7.55
CA ASP A 39 9.80 -4.59 -7.93
C ASP A 39 9.83 -3.08 -7.95
N GLN A 40 8.80 -2.45 -8.50
CA GLN A 40 8.70 -1.00 -8.47
C GLN A 40 8.57 -0.47 -7.05
N ALA A 41 7.80 -1.18 -6.21
CA ALA A 41 7.64 -0.78 -4.82
C ALA A 41 8.99 -0.80 -4.11
N LYS A 42 9.77 -1.86 -4.31
CA LYS A 42 11.08 -1.95 -3.69
C LYS A 42 11.99 -0.81 -4.12
N LYS A 43 11.96 -0.45 -5.40
CA LYS A 43 12.77 0.66 -5.89
C LYS A 43 12.35 1.97 -5.26
N ARG A 44 11.05 2.21 -5.12
CA ARG A 44 10.57 3.44 -4.47
C ARG A 44 11.08 3.50 -3.03
N LEU A 45 11.01 2.36 -2.33
CA LEU A 45 11.41 2.31 -0.93
C LEU A 45 12.91 2.53 -0.71
N GLU A 46 13.73 2.29 -1.72
CA GLU A 46 15.16 2.54 -1.62
C GLU A 46 15.49 4.02 -1.59
N TYR A 47 14.65 4.84 -2.21
CA TYR A 47 14.97 6.25 -2.36
C TYR A 47 14.05 7.19 -1.60
N ILE A 48 12.89 6.73 -1.19
CA ILE A 48 11.88 7.58 -0.56
C ILE A 48 11.45 6.98 0.76
N LYS A 49 11.33 7.84 1.77
CA LYS A 49 10.80 7.43 3.05
C LYS A 49 9.30 7.69 3.06
N PHE A 50 8.51 6.66 3.23
CA PHE A 50 7.08 6.77 3.23
C PHE A 50 6.52 6.72 4.64
N ASP A 51 5.38 7.38 4.83
CA ASP A 51 4.69 7.36 6.12
C ASP A 51 3.65 6.25 6.19
N ILE A 52 3.10 5.86 5.04
CA ILE A 52 2.13 4.78 4.96
C ILE A 52 2.28 4.11 3.61
N ILE A 53 2.09 2.79 3.57
CA ILE A 53 2.05 2.04 2.32
C ILE A 53 0.67 1.39 2.20
N ILE A 54 0.02 1.61 1.05
CA ILE A 54 -1.24 0.93 0.72
C ILE A 54 -0.89 -0.11 -0.32
N LEU A 55 -1.13 -1.37 -0.02
CA LEU A 55 -0.59 -2.48 -0.79
C LEU A 55 -1.65 -3.49 -1.17
N ASP A 56 -1.79 -3.74 -2.47
CA ASP A 56 -2.72 -4.75 -2.96
C ASP A 56 -2.17 -6.15 -2.67
N VAL A 57 -3.04 -7.03 -2.23
CA VAL A 57 -2.66 -8.40 -1.92
C VAL A 57 -2.44 -9.22 -3.18
N MET A 58 -3.29 -9.02 -4.19
CA MET A 58 -3.26 -9.84 -5.41
C MET A 58 -2.52 -9.13 -6.52
N MET A 59 -1.24 -9.42 -6.68
CA MET A 59 -0.45 -8.86 -7.76
C MET A 59 0.33 -9.98 -8.48
N PRO A 60 0.53 -9.85 -9.79
CA PRO A 60 1.34 -10.82 -10.51
C PRO A 60 2.77 -10.87 -9.99
N GLY A 61 3.33 -12.03 -9.93
CA GLY A 61 4.71 -12.22 -9.51
C GLY A 61 4.83 -12.44 -8.02
N GLN A 62 4.74 -11.38 -7.24
CA GLN A 62 4.88 -11.49 -5.80
C GLN A 62 3.63 -10.93 -5.15
N ASN A 63 2.95 -11.72 -4.33
CA ASN A 63 1.72 -11.26 -3.69
C ASN A 63 2.00 -10.29 -2.56
N GLY A 64 0.97 -9.55 -2.17
CA GLY A 64 1.10 -8.50 -1.18
C GLY A 64 1.44 -9.00 0.22
N TYR A 65 1.05 -10.22 0.56
CA TYR A 65 1.39 -10.79 1.85
C TYR A 65 2.90 -10.99 1.99
N GLU A 66 3.51 -11.55 0.95
CA GLU A 66 4.96 -11.76 0.96
C GLU A 66 5.71 -10.44 1.01
N LEU A 67 5.23 -9.47 0.25
CA LEU A 67 5.86 -8.16 0.24
C LEU A 67 5.73 -7.46 1.59
N THR A 68 4.56 -7.59 2.25
CA THR A 68 4.36 -7.04 3.59
C THR A 68 5.41 -7.60 4.55
N LYS A 69 5.59 -8.92 4.52
CA LYS A 69 6.55 -9.55 5.41
C LYS A 69 7.96 -9.04 5.18
N LYS A 70 8.35 -8.89 3.92
CA LYS A 70 9.69 -8.39 3.59
C LYS A 70 9.90 -6.95 4.02
N ILE A 71 8.90 -6.10 3.79
CA ILE A 71 9.00 -4.70 4.15
C ILE A 71 9.11 -4.54 5.66
N LYS A 72 8.25 -5.25 6.39
CA LYS A 72 8.22 -5.12 7.85
C LYS A 72 9.50 -5.61 8.52
N LYS A 73 10.26 -6.48 7.86
CA LYS A 73 11.54 -6.91 8.40
C LYS A 73 12.61 -5.82 8.32
N GLN A 74 12.46 -4.91 7.36
CA GLN A 74 13.49 -3.92 7.09
C GLN A 74 13.16 -2.54 7.62
N ILE A 75 11.90 -2.15 7.59
CA ILE A 75 11.53 -0.80 8.02
C ILE A 75 10.24 -0.85 8.81
N LYS A 76 10.06 0.15 9.66
CA LYS A 76 8.84 0.29 10.44
C LYS A 76 7.97 1.32 9.75
N VAL A 77 7.03 0.85 8.96
CA VAL A 77 6.10 1.73 8.26
C VAL A 77 4.72 1.07 8.33
N PRO A 78 3.66 1.83 8.61
CA PRO A 78 2.31 1.25 8.58
C PRO A 78 1.95 0.76 7.20
N ILE A 79 1.37 -0.43 7.11
CA ILE A 79 0.94 -1.02 5.85
C ILE A 79 -0.54 -1.33 5.94
N ILE A 80 -1.30 -0.80 4.97
CA ILE A 80 -2.72 -1.10 4.84
C ILE A 80 -2.88 -1.97 3.61
N LEU A 81 -3.47 -3.15 3.77
CA LEU A 81 -3.65 -4.07 2.67
C LEU A 81 -4.99 -3.85 1.98
N LEU A 82 -4.98 -3.92 0.65
CA LEU A 82 -6.21 -3.92 -0.15
C LEU A 82 -6.50 -5.37 -0.51
N THR A 83 -7.66 -5.85 -0.13
CA THR A 83 -8.02 -7.24 -0.40
C THR A 83 -9.34 -7.31 -1.16
N ALA A 84 -9.59 -8.44 -1.80
CA ALA A 84 -10.86 -8.65 -2.49
C ALA A 84 -11.92 -8.95 -1.44
N LYS A 85 -12.93 -8.06 -1.38
CA LYS A 85 -14.11 -8.31 -0.54
C LYS A 85 -13.92 -8.57 0.93
N GLY A 86 -12.97 -8.04 1.58
CA GLY A 86 -12.90 -8.14 3.03
C GLY A 86 -13.11 -9.53 3.62
N GLU A 87 -12.58 -10.57 2.99
CA GLU A 87 -12.71 -11.91 3.51
C GLU A 87 -11.95 -12.05 4.81
N VAL A 88 -12.57 -12.71 5.76
CA VAL A 88 -12.02 -12.85 7.11
C VAL A 88 -10.63 -13.51 7.08
N GLU A 89 -10.48 -14.55 6.26
CA GLU A 89 -9.21 -15.25 6.17
C GLU A 89 -8.08 -14.35 5.69
N ASN A 90 -8.36 -13.52 4.67
CA ASN A 90 -7.36 -12.61 4.15
C ASN A 90 -6.97 -11.56 5.18
N ARG A 91 -7.95 -11.10 5.93
CA ARG A 91 -7.71 -10.13 6.99
C ARG A 91 -6.78 -10.69 8.06
N ILE A 92 -7.10 -11.89 8.53
CA ILE A 92 -6.30 -12.53 9.58
C ILE A 92 -4.89 -12.78 9.08
N LYS A 93 -4.74 -13.29 7.87
CA LYS A 93 -3.44 -13.58 7.30
C LYS A 93 -2.59 -12.32 7.17
N GLY A 94 -3.21 -11.23 6.69
CA GLY A 94 -2.49 -9.97 6.53
C GLY A 94 -2.00 -9.42 7.85
N LEU A 95 -2.85 -9.45 8.88
CA LEU A 95 -2.48 -8.95 10.19
C LEU A 95 -1.40 -9.80 10.83
N GLU A 96 -1.46 -11.11 10.64
CA GLU A 96 -0.44 -12.02 11.15
C GLU A 96 0.93 -11.75 10.55
N LEU A 97 0.99 -11.27 9.31
CA LEU A 97 2.24 -10.98 8.65
C LEU A 97 2.76 -9.57 8.93
N GLY A 98 2.04 -8.83 9.75
CA GLY A 98 2.52 -7.52 10.19
C GLY A 98 1.83 -6.32 9.59
N ALA A 99 0.78 -6.51 8.79
CA ALA A 99 0.02 -5.38 8.28
C ALA A 99 -0.71 -4.71 9.44
N ASP A 100 -0.89 -3.40 9.34
CA ASP A 100 -1.52 -2.63 10.40
C ASP A 100 -3.03 -2.54 10.24
N ASP A 101 -3.51 -2.72 9.00
CA ASP A 101 -4.93 -2.69 8.73
C ASP A 101 -5.18 -3.27 7.35
N TYR A 102 -6.44 -3.38 6.95
CA TYR A 102 -6.78 -3.82 5.62
C TYR A 102 -8.08 -3.15 5.18
N ILE A 103 -8.27 -3.05 3.86
CA ILE A 103 -9.48 -2.50 3.28
C ILE A 103 -9.95 -3.44 2.19
N GLY A 104 -11.22 -3.81 2.21
CA GLY A 104 -11.78 -4.66 1.18
C GLY A 104 -12.14 -3.90 -0.08
N LYS A 105 -11.96 -4.52 -1.23
CA LYS A 105 -12.41 -3.98 -2.50
C LYS A 105 -13.80 -4.54 -2.81
N PRO A 106 -14.66 -3.80 -3.50
CA PRO A 106 -14.52 -2.39 -3.88
C PRO A 106 -14.72 -1.46 -2.69
N PHE A 107 -14.18 -0.26 -2.81
CA PHE A 107 -14.28 0.70 -1.74
C PHE A 107 -14.53 2.09 -2.29
N GLU A 108 -14.98 2.99 -1.41
CA GLU A 108 -15.13 4.39 -1.76
C GLU A 108 -14.16 5.18 -0.93
N PRO A 109 -13.39 6.05 -1.56
CA PRO A 109 -12.37 6.83 -0.83
C PRO A 109 -12.93 7.80 0.17
#